data_558650c6fcef3ee3df8c1fc445da9f92
#
_entry.id   558650c6fcef3ee3df8c1fc445da9f92
#
_cell.length_a   1.000
_cell.length_b   1.000
_cell.length_c   1.000
_cell.angle_alpha   90.00
_cell.angle_beta   90.00
_cell.angle_gamma   90.00
#
_symmetry.space_group_name_H-M   'P 1'
#
loop_
_entity.id
_entity.type
_entity.pdbx_description
1 polymer ?
#
loop_
_entity_poly.entity_id
_entity_poly.type
_entity_poly.pdbx_seq_one_letter_code
_entity_poly.pdbx_strand_id
1 'polypeptide(L)'
;GVNADLPCTREPNEMIYFRSEDDGGIRLGGFQKISKPWEIKRIPNDFSFKLFDPDWEFFKQPLQAGKKRIPELQECNFPKFVNGPESFTPDNNFIMGVPACCDGLFVLAGFNSVGIASAGGAGKYASEWLDAGYPTMDLWSVDIRRFTSVQNDTEYLTGRVVEVLGLHYQMAWPNREMETSRNIRFTPLYNRFKNKGACFGVSSCWERANWFDKDSSNPQVEYSFERQNWSQQVADEVAGCRNEVAILDQSTFSKFKLIGPDALKFLQLYCGNNIDIPVNSIVYTGMLNERGCFESDVTITRLKNDEFYIVSSTGQRFRDFDRISRDLSFKFNADIRDITEDISVLSIMGPKSRLLLQSISEIDFSNDSFPFGSAKNIKINEVDVLAQRLTYVGELGWELHVPWGEALKIYDYINETGKEFGLKDAGQYAINTMRIEKAFRAWGHELSTEETPLEAGLGFAIDWNKNFIGRDALIRQKKDGIRKRLLSFVLQESSSSLWGNEPIICNGQIVGHTTSAAFSSTLGFPVAMGYVEINHTNNSITEIINNSFFEILTNGKTFIAKASIKAPYDPGRSKVLM
;
A
#
# COMPACT_ATOMS: atom_id res chain seq x y z
N GLY A 1 7.56 -18.52 -45.60
CA GLY A 1 6.89 -18.71 -44.32
C GLY A 1 7.86 -18.54 -43.17
N VAL A 2 7.33 -18.25 -42.00
CA VAL A 2 8.10 -18.07 -40.78
C VAL A 2 8.18 -19.42 -40.05
N ASN A 3 9.31 -19.69 -39.35
CA ASN A 3 9.43 -20.90 -38.53
C ASN A 3 8.43 -20.86 -37.37
N ALA A 4 7.62 -21.93 -37.22
CA ALA A 4 6.62 -22.06 -36.16
C ALA A 4 7.21 -22.02 -34.73
N ASP A 5 8.49 -22.40 -34.60
CA ASP A 5 9.20 -22.47 -33.30
C ASP A 5 9.78 -21.11 -32.84
N LEU A 6 9.51 -20.01 -33.53
CA LEU A 6 9.98 -18.70 -33.09
C LEU A 6 9.30 -18.31 -31.78
N PRO A 7 10.04 -17.75 -30.82
CA PRO A 7 9.47 -17.33 -29.54
C PRO A 7 8.47 -16.19 -29.74
N CYS A 8 7.42 -16.17 -28.93
CA CYS A 8 6.52 -15.04 -28.84
C CYS A 8 7.32 -13.80 -28.40
N THR A 9 7.23 -12.72 -29.16
CA THR A 9 7.99 -11.49 -28.94
C THR A 9 7.05 -10.37 -28.57
N ARG A 10 7.40 -9.60 -27.55
CA ARG A 10 6.66 -8.41 -27.10
C ARG A 10 7.55 -7.17 -27.22
N GLU A 11 6.97 -6.09 -27.72
CA GLU A 11 7.60 -4.76 -27.77
C GLU A 11 6.78 -3.79 -26.90
N PRO A 12 7.16 -3.57 -25.63
CA PRO A 12 6.37 -2.77 -24.69
C PRO A 12 6.26 -1.28 -25.06
N ASN A 13 7.29 -0.70 -25.70
CA ASN A 13 7.28 0.71 -26.07
C ASN A 13 6.22 1.03 -27.14
N GLU A 14 6.02 0.09 -28.07
CA GLU A 14 5.04 0.21 -29.15
C GLU A 14 3.74 -0.54 -28.83
N MET A 15 3.67 -1.22 -27.67
CA MET A 15 2.54 -2.02 -27.20
C MET A 15 2.05 -3.07 -28.20
N ILE A 16 2.98 -3.75 -28.86
CA ILE A 16 2.71 -4.78 -29.86
C ILE A 16 3.35 -6.11 -29.47
N TYR A 17 2.84 -7.18 -30.02
CA TYR A 17 3.43 -8.50 -29.91
C TYR A 17 3.34 -9.27 -31.22
N PHE A 18 4.23 -10.23 -31.39
CA PHE A 18 4.29 -11.13 -32.54
C PHE A 18 4.35 -12.56 -32.06
N ARG A 19 3.72 -13.44 -32.79
CA ARG A 19 3.97 -14.87 -32.69
C ARG A 19 3.86 -15.51 -34.07
N SER A 20 4.62 -16.59 -34.27
CA SER A 20 4.46 -17.45 -35.44
C SER A 20 3.15 -18.25 -35.34
N GLU A 21 2.60 -18.59 -36.49
CA GLU A 21 1.45 -19.50 -36.64
C GLU A 21 1.91 -20.77 -37.37
N ASP A 22 1.18 -21.89 -37.16
CA ASP A 22 1.52 -23.20 -37.70
C ASP A 22 1.52 -23.23 -39.25
N ASP A 23 0.81 -22.35 -39.88
CA ASP A 23 0.73 -22.20 -41.33
C ASP A 23 1.90 -21.39 -41.94
N GLY A 24 2.86 -21.01 -41.09
CA GLY A 24 4.02 -20.18 -41.50
C GLY A 24 3.71 -18.69 -41.58
N GLY A 25 2.56 -18.26 -41.11
CA GLY A 25 2.19 -16.86 -40.94
C GLY A 25 2.74 -16.23 -39.66
N ILE A 26 2.51 -14.94 -39.52
CA ILE A 26 2.78 -14.17 -38.29
C ILE A 26 1.46 -13.57 -37.80
N ARG A 27 1.17 -13.77 -36.54
CA ARG A 27 0.15 -12.99 -35.85
C ARG A 27 0.79 -11.74 -35.25
N LEU A 28 0.33 -10.58 -35.71
CA LEU A 28 0.61 -9.30 -35.08
C LEU A 28 -0.57 -8.91 -34.20
N GLY A 29 -0.33 -8.72 -32.93
CA GLY A 29 -1.29 -8.15 -31.98
C GLY A 29 -0.79 -6.82 -31.43
N GLY A 30 -1.71 -6.00 -30.97
CA GLY A 30 -1.37 -4.71 -30.37
C GLY A 30 -2.50 -4.12 -29.58
N PHE A 31 -2.14 -3.23 -28.69
CA PHE A 31 -3.06 -2.49 -27.83
C PHE A 31 -2.78 -1.01 -27.92
N GLN A 32 -3.80 -0.21 -27.67
CA GLN A 32 -3.67 1.24 -27.62
C GLN A 32 -3.50 1.70 -26.17
N LYS A 33 -2.84 2.84 -25.96
CA LYS A 33 -2.72 3.46 -24.64
C LYS A 33 -4.09 3.70 -24.00
N ILE A 34 -5.09 4.02 -24.81
CA ILE A 34 -6.50 4.19 -24.40
C ILE A 34 -7.35 3.31 -25.29
N SER A 35 -8.07 2.37 -24.71
CA SER A 35 -8.94 1.42 -25.41
C SER A 35 -10.31 2.00 -25.67
N LYS A 36 -11.09 1.36 -26.55
CA LYS A 36 -12.51 1.67 -26.75
C LYS A 36 -13.36 0.84 -25.79
N PRO A 37 -14.14 1.47 -24.91
CA PRO A 37 -15.06 0.73 -24.06
C PRO A 37 -16.21 0.17 -24.91
N TRP A 38 -16.66 -1.03 -24.56
CA TRP A 38 -17.91 -1.55 -25.07
C TRP A 38 -19.05 -1.11 -24.14
N GLU A 39 -19.66 0.02 -24.47
CA GLU A 39 -20.67 0.70 -23.65
C GLU A 39 -22.03 0.03 -23.76
N ILE A 40 -22.21 -1.11 -23.11
CA ILE A 40 -23.49 -1.80 -23.06
C ILE A 40 -23.93 -2.05 -21.63
N LYS A 41 -25.23 -1.85 -21.36
CA LYS A 41 -25.80 -2.16 -20.04
C LYS A 41 -25.87 -3.65 -19.78
N ARG A 42 -25.98 -4.47 -20.80
CA ARG A 42 -26.08 -5.92 -20.73
C ARG A 42 -25.54 -6.54 -22.02
N ILE A 43 -24.68 -7.55 -21.87
CA ILE A 43 -24.23 -8.34 -23.00
C ILE A 43 -25.45 -8.99 -23.69
N PRO A 44 -25.64 -8.83 -25.03
CA PRO A 44 -26.72 -9.45 -25.75
C PRO A 44 -26.73 -10.98 -25.56
N ASN A 45 -27.91 -11.59 -25.35
CA ASN A 45 -27.99 -13.01 -25.09
C ASN A 45 -27.47 -13.89 -26.26
N ASP A 46 -27.45 -13.34 -27.47
CA ASP A 46 -26.96 -13.99 -28.67
C ASP A 46 -25.48 -13.70 -28.97
N PHE A 47 -24.78 -12.93 -28.12
CA PHE A 47 -23.34 -12.63 -28.24
C PHE A 47 -22.50 -13.77 -27.65
N SER A 48 -22.64 -14.97 -28.20
CA SER A 48 -21.84 -16.13 -27.83
C SER A 48 -20.93 -16.52 -28.98
N PHE A 49 -19.64 -16.71 -28.72
CA PHE A 49 -18.62 -17.03 -29.74
C PHE A 49 -18.56 -16.04 -30.92
N LYS A 50 -18.97 -14.79 -30.71
CA LYS A 50 -18.93 -13.74 -31.72
C LYS A 50 -17.71 -12.83 -31.53
N LEU A 51 -17.28 -12.24 -32.62
CA LEU A 51 -16.27 -11.18 -32.67
C LEU A 51 -16.93 -9.89 -33.16
N PHE A 52 -16.26 -8.77 -32.93
CA PHE A 52 -16.60 -7.50 -33.56
C PHE A 52 -16.10 -7.44 -34.99
N ASP A 53 -16.64 -6.52 -35.76
CA ASP A 53 -16.12 -6.20 -37.11
C ASP A 53 -14.67 -5.67 -37.00
N PRO A 54 -13.85 -5.84 -38.06
CA PRO A 54 -12.52 -5.30 -38.10
C PRO A 54 -12.49 -3.78 -37.91
N ASP A 55 -11.70 -3.28 -36.99
CA ASP A 55 -11.45 -1.85 -36.76
C ASP A 55 -10.02 -1.48 -37.22
N TRP A 56 -9.82 -1.35 -38.51
CA TRP A 56 -8.53 -1.04 -39.08
C TRP A 56 -8.02 0.34 -38.70
N GLU A 57 -8.91 1.31 -38.48
CA GLU A 57 -8.49 2.65 -38.05
C GLU A 57 -7.94 2.62 -36.64
N PHE A 58 -8.59 1.90 -35.74
CA PHE A 58 -8.10 1.71 -34.36
C PHE A 58 -6.79 0.89 -34.34
N PHE A 59 -6.64 -0.09 -35.21
CA PHE A 59 -5.44 -0.94 -35.30
C PHE A 59 -4.30 -0.32 -36.13
N LYS A 60 -4.48 0.86 -36.70
CA LYS A 60 -3.50 1.52 -37.58
C LYS A 60 -2.13 1.75 -36.94
N GLN A 61 -2.11 2.25 -35.69
CA GLN A 61 -0.86 2.48 -34.94
C GLN A 61 -0.11 1.18 -34.68
N PRO A 62 -0.71 0.13 -34.07
CA PRO A 62 -0.06 -1.17 -33.91
C PRO A 62 0.44 -1.77 -35.24
N LEU A 63 -0.34 -1.62 -36.30
CA LEU A 63 0.07 -2.12 -37.62
C LEU A 63 1.30 -1.38 -38.16
N GLN A 64 1.35 -0.05 -38.04
CA GLN A 64 2.51 0.74 -38.41
C GLN A 64 3.75 0.39 -37.58
N ALA A 65 3.60 0.23 -36.28
CA ALA A 65 4.66 -0.21 -35.40
C ALA A 65 5.18 -1.60 -35.78
N GLY A 66 4.27 -2.54 -36.10
CA GLY A 66 4.61 -3.87 -36.59
C GLY A 66 5.40 -3.84 -37.88
N LYS A 67 4.95 -3.06 -38.86
CA LYS A 67 5.65 -2.88 -40.14
C LYS A 67 7.03 -2.22 -40.01
N LYS A 68 7.19 -1.35 -39.02
CA LYS A 68 8.50 -0.76 -38.68
C LYS A 68 9.46 -1.79 -38.11
N ARG A 69 8.94 -2.67 -37.25
CA ARG A 69 9.74 -3.71 -36.56
C ARG A 69 10.08 -4.89 -37.47
N ILE A 70 9.15 -5.28 -38.34
CA ILE A 70 9.30 -6.34 -39.34
C ILE A 70 8.97 -5.73 -40.72
N PRO A 71 9.96 -5.22 -41.46
CA PRO A 71 9.73 -4.51 -42.73
C PRO A 71 9.00 -5.36 -43.78
N GLU A 72 9.17 -6.67 -43.77
CA GLU A 72 8.52 -7.61 -44.71
C GLU A 72 6.99 -7.56 -44.61
N LEU A 73 6.43 -7.16 -43.45
CA LEU A 73 4.98 -6.97 -43.28
C LEU A 73 4.40 -5.83 -44.18
N GLN A 74 5.24 -5.00 -44.78
CA GLN A 74 4.76 -3.95 -45.71
C GLN A 74 4.13 -4.54 -46.96
N GLU A 75 4.66 -5.67 -47.41
CA GLU A 75 4.23 -6.37 -48.62
C GLU A 75 3.26 -7.55 -48.32
N CYS A 76 2.94 -7.78 -47.06
CA CYS A 76 2.07 -8.89 -46.67
C CYS A 76 0.58 -8.51 -46.73
N ASN A 77 -0.23 -9.49 -47.05
CA ASN A 77 -1.68 -9.41 -46.90
C ASN A 77 -2.07 -9.83 -45.46
N PHE A 78 -3.15 -9.24 -44.98
CA PHE A 78 -3.74 -9.55 -43.67
C PHE A 78 -5.13 -10.19 -43.87
N PRO A 79 -5.19 -11.51 -44.12
CA PRO A 79 -6.43 -12.18 -44.50
C PRO A 79 -7.41 -12.36 -43.31
N LYS A 80 -6.92 -12.23 -42.08
CA LYS A 80 -7.72 -12.44 -40.87
C LYS A 80 -7.52 -11.30 -39.90
N PHE A 81 -8.62 -10.75 -39.39
CA PHE A 81 -8.65 -9.79 -38.30
C PHE A 81 -9.42 -10.39 -37.13
N VAL A 82 -8.89 -10.31 -35.93
CA VAL A 82 -9.55 -10.74 -34.71
C VAL A 82 -9.76 -9.53 -33.83
N ASN A 83 -11.03 -9.15 -33.62
CA ASN A 83 -11.44 -8.07 -32.75
C ASN A 83 -12.55 -8.57 -31.82
N GLY A 84 -12.30 -8.60 -30.54
CA GLY A 84 -13.25 -9.15 -29.57
C GLY A 84 -13.25 -8.36 -28.27
N PRO A 85 -14.32 -8.46 -27.49
CA PRO A 85 -14.40 -7.83 -26.17
C PRO A 85 -13.52 -8.56 -25.17
N GLU A 86 -12.90 -7.81 -24.29
CA GLU A 86 -12.19 -8.32 -23.12
C GLU A 86 -12.73 -7.70 -21.83
N SER A 87 -12.65 -8.44 -20.71
CA SER A 87 -13.05 -7.92 -19.40
C SER A 87 -11.83 -7.47 -18.62
N PHE A 88 -11.85 -6.23 -18.15
CA PHE A 88 -10.82 -5.66 -17.30
C PHE A 88 -11.39 -5.18 -15.97
N THR A 89 -10.64 -5.40 -14.91
CA THR A 89 -10.90 -4.86 -13.58
C THR A 89 -10.30 -3.47 -13.43
N PRO A 90 -10.71 -2.67 -12.44
CA PRO A 90 -10.19 -1.31 -12.25
C PRO A 90 -8.70 -1.22 -11.90
N ASP A 91 -8.07 -2.31 -11.49
CA ASP A 91 -6.69 -2.35 -10.98
C ASP A 91 -5.80 -3.37 -11.69
N ASN A 92 -6.27 -3.96 -12.78
CA ASN A 92 -5.55 -4.97 -13.57
C ASN A 92 -5.28 -6.30 -12.85
N ASN A 93 -5.84 -6.54 -11.66
CA ASN A 93 -5.78 -7.83 -10.98
C ASN A 93 -7.13 -8.56 -11.10
N PHE A 94 -7.12 -9.87 -11.32
CA PHE A 94 -8.37 -10.63 -11.35
C PHE A 94 -9.08 -10.62 -9.99
N ILE A 95 -10.31 -11.14 -9.94
CA ILE A 95 -11.14 -11.14 -8.74
C ILE A 95 -11.26 -12.57 -8.23
N MET A 96 -10.96 -12.77 -6.93
CA MET A 96 -11.13 -14.04 -6.24
C MET A 96 -11.69 -13.80 -4.83
N GLY A 97 -12.55 -14.69 -4.36
CA GLY A 97 -12.95 -14.77 -2.96
C GLY A 97 -14.44 -14.59 -2.69
N VAL A 98 -14.75 -14.49 -1.41
CA VAL A 98 -16.11 -14.33 -0.89
C VAL A 98 -16.42 -12.85 -0.74
N PRO A 99 -17.46 -12.31 -1.40
CA PRO A 99 -17.83 -10.91 -1.27
C PRO A 99 -18.40 -10.60 0.12
N ALA A 100 -18.18 -9.40 0.62
CA ALA A 100 -18.66 -8.95 1.92
C ALA A 100 -20.19 -8.99 2.07
N CYS A 101 -20.91 -8.84 0.97
CA CYS A 101 -22.39 -8.71 0.99
C CYS A 101 -23.15 -10.04 0.82
N CYS A 102 -22.47 -11.17 0.61
CA CYS A 102 -23.14 -12.41 0.23
C CYS A 102 -22.41 -13.65 0.76
N ASP A 103 -23.03 -14.33 1.70
CA ASP A 103 -22.53 -15.62 2.18
C ASP A 103 -22.83 -16.74 1.19
N GLY A 104 -21.91 -17.72 1.11
CA GLY A 104 -22.06 -18.87 0.23
C GLY A 104 -21.77 -18.60 -1.26
N LEU A 105 -21.40 -17.38 -1.63
CA LEU A 105 -20.94 -17.06 -2.97
C LEU A 105 -19.42 -16.96 -2.99
N PHE A 106 -18.78 -17.68 -3.92
CA PHE A 106 -17.35 -17.51 -4.23
C PHE A 106 -17.20 -16.98 -5.65
N VAL A 107 -16.47 -15.90 -5.82
CA VAL A 107 -16.24 -15.25 -7.13
C VAL A 107 -14.85 -15.58 -7.64
N LEU A 108 -14.74 -15.92 -8.93
CA LEU A 108 -13.49 -16.09 -9.66
C LEU A 108 -13.71 -15.55 -11.08
N ALA A 109 -13.24 -14.33 -11.35
CA ALA A 109 -13.58 -13.58 -12.56
C ALA A 109 -12.58 -12.48 -12.91
N GLY A 110 -12.76 -11.83 -14.07
CA GLY A 110 -12.05 -10.61 -14.44
C GLY A 110 -10.55 -10.81 -14.69
N PHE A 111 -10.18 -11.82 -15.45
CA PHE A 111 -8.78 -12.24 -15.62
C PHE A 111 -7.92 -11.33 -16.53
N ASN A 112 -8.43 -10.20 -17.01
CA ASN A 112 -7.62 -9.17 -17.70
C ASN A 112 -6.72 -9.75 -18.81
N SER A 113 -7.31 -10.50 -19.76
CA SER A 113 -6.59 -11.12 -20.89
C SER A 113 -5.62 -12.27 -20.54
N VAL A 114 -5.41 -12.61 -19.24
CA VAL A 114 -4.47 -13.65 -18.81
C VAL A 114 -5.17 -14.91 -18.26
N GLY A 115 -6.46 -15.10 -18.53
CA GLY A 115 -7.27 -16.18 -17.96
C GLY A 115 -6.74 -17.58 -18.25
N ILE A 116 -6.28 -17.85 -19.48
CA ILE A 116 -5.74 -19.17 -19.86
C ILE A 116 -4.47 -19.46 -19.05
N ALA A 117 -3.56 -18.52 -18.98
CA ALA A 117 -2.30 -18.68 -18.23
C ALA A 117 -2.53 -18.81 -16.72
N SER A 118 -3.53 -18.14 -16.18
CA SER A 118 -3.83 -18.09 -14.74
C SER A 118 -4.77 -19.17 -14.24
N ALA A 119 -5.52 -19.83 -15.13
CA ALA A 119 -6.63 -20.73 -14.76
C ALA A 119 -6.21 -21.88 -13.82
N GLY A 120 -5.07 -22.53 -14.08
CA GLY A 120 -4.57 -23.62 -13.26
C GLY A 120 -4.23 -23.18 -11.83
N GLY A 121 -3.47 -22.10 -11.69
CA GLY A 121 -3.13 -21.53 -10.37
C GLY A 121 -4.33 -20.99 -9.63
N ALA A 122 -5.17 -20.21 -10.30
CA ALA A 122 -6.38 -19.65 -9.71
C ALA A 122 -7.36 -20.75 -9.25
N GLY A 123 -7.56 -21.80 -10.06
CA GLY A 123 -8.39 -22.94 -9.70
C GLY A 123 -7.86 -23.71 -8.48
N LYS A 124 -6.54 -23.93 -8.42
CA LYS A 124 -5.89 -24.57 -7.27
C LYS A 124 -6.19 -23.79 -5.99
N TYR A 125 -5.83 -22.51 -5.95
CA TYR A 125 -5.97 -21.70 -4.73
C TYR A 125 -7.43 -21.39 -4.38
N ALA A 126 -8.34 -21.33 -5.37
CA ALA A 126 -9.78 -21.25 -5.11
C ALA A 126 -10.29 -22.52 -4.41
N SER A 127 -9.87 -23.71 -4.87
CA SER A 127 -10.26 -24.98 -4.23
C SER A 127 -9.70 -25.11 -2.82
N GLU A 128 -8.45 -24.72 -2.60
CA GLU A 128 -7.83 -24.72 -1.26
C GLU A 128 -8.54 -23.75 -0.32
N TRP A 129 -8.87 -22.54 -0.80
CA TRP A 129 -9.62 -21.56 0.00
C TRP A 129 -11.03 -22.06 0.37
N LEU A 130 -11.75 -22.67 -0.59
CA LEU A 130 -13.08 -23.23 -0.33
C LEU A 130 -13.05 -24.38 0.68
N ASP A 131 -12.03 -25.23 0.63
CA ASP A 131 -11.85 -26.36 1.55
C ASP A 131 -11.43 -25.88 2.97
N ALA A 132 -10.47 -24.97 3.05
CA ALA A 132 -9.95 -24.45 4.32
C ALA A 132 -10.86 -23.39 4.97
N GLY A 133 -11.72 -22.72 4.19
CA GLY A 133 -12.51 -21.56 4.63
C GLY A 133 -11.75 -20.23 4.63
N TYR A 134 -10.46 -20.23 4.28
CA TYR A 134 -9.60 -19.04 4.22
C TYR A 134 -8.50 -19.22 3.15
N PRO A 135 -7.84 -18.12 2.68
CA PRO A 135 -6.75 -18.22 1.73
C PRO A 135 -5.52 -18.95 2.30
N THR A 136 -4.98 -19.91 1.56
CA THR A 136 -3.79 -20.69 1.98
C THR A 136 -2.47 -20.00 1.67
N MET A 137 -2.51 -18.91 0.87
CA MET A 137 -1.38 -18.04 0.56
C MET A 137 -1.84 -16.57 0.52
N ASP A 138 -0.92 -15.64 0.24
CA ASP A 138 -1.31 -14.24 0.02
C ASP A 138 -2.09 -14.07 -1.28
N LEU A 139 -3.37 -13.83 -1.15
CA LEU A 139 -4.31 -13.52 -2.22
C LEU A 139 -4.92 -12.11 -2.06
N TRP A 140 -4.30 -11.26 -1.22
CA TRP A 140 -4.85 -9.94 -0.93
C TRP A 140 -5.03 -9.08 -2.19
N SER A 141 -4.06 -9.11 -3.11
CA SER A 141 -4.09 -8.33 -4.34
C SER A 141 -5.23 -8.73 -5.30
N VAL A 142 -5.81 -9.92 -5.14
CA VAL A 142 -6.93 -10.43 -5.93
C VAL A 142 -8.22 -10.61 -5.13
N ASP A 143 -8.19 -10.37 -3.80
CA ASP A 143 -9.36 -10.48 -2.93
C ASP A 143 -10.45 -9.48 -3.39
N ILE A 144 -11.68 -9.99 -3.60
CA ILE A 144 -12.83 -9.16 -4.03
C ILE A 144 -13.09 -8.00 -3.07
N ARG A 145 -12.77 -8.14 -1.78
CA ARG A 145 -12.99 -7.14 -0.73
C ARG A 145 -12.00 -5.96 -0.77
N ARG A 146 -11.05 -5.96 -1.73
CA ARG A 146 -10.19 -4.80 -2.00
C ARG A 146 -10.92 -3.64 -2.67
N PHE A 147 -12.06 -3.91 -3.29
CA PHE A 147 -12.86 -2.90 -3.97
C PHE A 147 -13.81 -2.16 -3.04
N THR A 148 -14.04 -0.89 -3.38
CA THR A 148 -15.06 -0.04 -2.75
C THR A 148 -16.36 -0.07 -3.57
N SER A 149 -17.48 0.31 -2.98
CA SER A 149 -18.76 0.42 -3.70
C SER A 149 -18.70 1.41 -4.87
N VAL A 150 -17.90 2.47 -4.75
CA VAL A 150 -17.68 3.48 -5.81
C VAL A 150 -17.06 2.87 -7.06
N GLN A 151 -16.19 1.87 -6.91
CA GLN A 151 -15.54 1.21 -8.04
C GLN A 151 -16.49 0.28 -8.83
N ASN A 152 -17.71 0.11 -8.38
CA ASN A 152 -18.77 -0.61 -9.11
C ASN A 152 -19.67 0.34 -9.93
N ASP A 153 -19.41 1.62 -9.91
CA ASP A 153 -20.11 2.60 -10.73
C ASP A 153 -19.71 2.47 -12.21
N THR A 154 -20.70 2.56 -13.12
CA THR A 154 -20.49 2.35 -14.56
C THR A 154 -19.59 3.43 -15.18
N GLU A 155 -19.74 4.69 -14.78
CA GLU A 155 -18.91 5.79 -15.28
C GLU A 155 -17.47 5.62 -14.82
N TYR A 156 -17.27 5.28 -13.53
CA TYR A 156 -15.96 4.96 -12.99
C TYR A 156 -15.30 3.81 -13.76
N LEU A 157 -16.01 2.69 -13.97
CA LEU A 157 -15.49 1.52 -14.67
C LEU A 157 -15.15 1.84 -16.12
N THR A 158 -16.05 2.50 -16.84
CA THR A 158 -15.84 2.86 -18.26
C THR A 158 -14.58 3.72 -18.41
N GLY A 159 -14.37 4.72 -17.55
CA GLY A 159 -13.18 5.55 -17.57
C GLY A 159 -11.90 4.80 -17.21
N ARG A 160 -11.95 3.95 -16.18
CA ARG A 160 -10.77 3.28 -15.62
C ARG A 160 -10.28 2.08 -16.45
N VAL A 161 -11.18 1.23 -16.95
CA VAL A 161 -10.77 0.00 -17.64
C VAL A 161 -10.10 0.28 -18.98
N VAL A 162 -10.40 1.40 -19.63
CA VAL A 162 -9.73 1.80 -20.88
C VAL A 162 -8.26 2.17 -20.67
N GLU A 163 -7.91 2.75 -19.53
CA GLU A 163 -6.53 3.03 -19.12
C GLU A 163 -5.83 1.74 -18.69
N VAL A 164 -6.50 0.92 -17.88
CA VAL A 164 -5.92 -0.33 -17.33
C VAL A 164 -5.51 -1.28 -18.44
N LEU A 165 -6.30 -1.41 -19.52
CA LEU A 165 -5.93 -2.25 -20.65
C LEU A 165 -4.65 -1.75 -21.32
N GLY A 166 -4.51 -0.44 -21.54
CA GLY A 166 -3.29 0.15 -22.10
C GLY A 166 -2.08 -0.10 -21.19
N LEU A 167 -2.23 0.07 -19.87
CA LEU A 167 -1.19 -0.18 -18.88
C LEU A 167 -0.73 -1.63 -18.82
N HIS A 168 -1.62 -2.59 -19.09
CA HIS A 168 -1.29 -4.01 -19.12
C HIS A 168 -0.19 -4.35 -20.14
N TYR A 169 -0.12 -3.59 -21.23
CA TYR A 169 0.85 -3.80 -22.31
C TYR A 169 1.97 -2.77 -22.36
N GLN A 170 1.82 -1.65 -21.69
CA GLN A 170 2.82 -0.60 -21.62
C GLN A 170 3.96 -0.98 -20.66
N MET A 171 5.11 -0.30 -20.75
CA MET A 171 6.16 -0.40 -19.75
C MET A 171 5.63 0.04 -18.38
N ALA A 172 5.79 -0.83 -17.38
CA ALA A 172 5.38 -0.53 -16.01
C ALA A 172 6.39 0.40 -15.33
N TRP A 173 5.98 1.64 -15.05
CA TRP A 173 6.75 2.51 -14.16
C TRP A 173 6.45 2.17 -12.71
N PRO A 174 7.46 2.09 -11.83
CA PRO A 174 7.23 1.94 -10.40
C PRO A 174 6.40 3.10 -9.84
N ASN A 175 5.48 2.79 -8.92
CA ASN A 175 4.61 3.76 -8.26
C ASN A 175 3.79 4.64 -9.22
N ARG A 176 3.45 4.12 -10.40
CA ARG A 176 2.62 4.85 -11.35
C ARG A 176 1.23 5.09 -10.80
N GLU A 177 0.81 6.35 -10.85
CA GLU A 177 -0.55 6.78 -10.49
C GLU A 177 -1.51 6.62 -11.66
N MET A 178 -2.76 6.29 -11.36
CA MET A 178 -3.83 6.26 -12.36
C MET A 178 -4.27 7.67 -12.73
N GLU A 179 -4.51 7.90 -14.02
CA GLU A 179 -4.87 9.20 -14.57
C GLU A 179 -6.38 9.37 -14.79
N THR A 180 -7.12 8.27 -15.05
CA THR A 180 -8.57 8.28 -15.29
C THR A 180 -9.37 8.04 -14.01
N SER A 181 -10.66 8.31 -14.06
CA SER A 181 -11.62 8.11 -12.95
C SER A 181 -11.06 8.65 -11.63
N ARG A 182 -10.55 9.89 -11.70
CA ARG A 182 -10.00 10.66 -10.59
C ARG A 182 -11.10 11.55 -9.99
N ASN A 183 -10.78 12.21 -8.88
CA ASN A 183 -11.65 13.19 -8.22
C ASN A 183 -12.97 12.59 -7.72
N ILE A 184 -12.92 11.39 -7.16
CA ILE A 184 -14.10 10.67 -6.65
C ILE A 184 -14.31 10.90 -5.15
N ARG A 185 -13.24 10.76 -4.36
CA ARG A 185 -13.30 10.93 -2.90
C ARG A 185 -12.24 11.92 -2.44
N PHE A 186 -12.63 12.82 -1.57
CA PHE A 186 -11.78 13.91 -1.09
C PHE A 186 -11.74 13.95 0.43
N THR A 187 -10.58 14.23 1.00
CA THR A 187 -10.51 14.67 2.39
C THR A 187 -10.99 16.12 2.52
N PRO A 188 -11.39 16.58 3.71
CA PRO A 188 -11.79 17.98 3.90
C PRO A 188 -10.71 18.98 3.50
N LEU A 189 -9.43 18.57 3.48
CA LEU A 189 -8.29 19.43 3.17
C LEU A 189 -7.96 19.53 1.69
N TYR A 190 -8.60 18.75 0.82
CA TYR A 190 -8.27 18.65 -0.59
C TYR A 190 -8.11 20.01 -1.28
N ASN A 191 -9.10 20.91 -1.15
CA ASN A 191 -9.05 22.23 -1.78
C ASN A 191 -7.94 23.12 -1.21
N ARG A 192 -7.64 23.01 0.10
CA ARG A 192 -6.52 23.73 0.71
C ARG A 192 -5.19 23.26 0.16
N PHE A 193 -5.00 21.97 0.04
CA PHE A 193 -3.80 21.37 -0.50
C PHE A 193 -3.62 21.66 -1.99
N LYS A 194 -4.71 21.59 -2.77
CA LYS A 194 -4.69 22.00 -4.18
C LYS A 194 -4.21 23.44 -4.36
N ASN A 195 -4.71 24.37 -3.55
CA ASN A 195 -4.30 25.78 -3.59
C ASN A 195 -2.85 26.00 -3.12
N LYS A 196 -2.25 25.05 -2.43
CA LYS A 196 -0.85 25.04 -1.99
C LYS A 196 0.08 24.30 -2.95
N GLY A 197 -0.40 23.88 -4.11
CA GLY A 197 0.39 23.19 -5.12
C GLY A 197 0.61 21.71 -4.79
N ALA A 198 -0.37 21.02 -4.19
CA ALA A 198 -0.28 19.58 -3.98
C ALA A 198 -0.36 18.81 -5.30
N CYS A 199 0.56 17.89 -5.51
CA CYS A 199 0.45 16.84 -6.51
C CYS A 199 -0.31 15.66 -5.89
N PHE A 200 -1.44 15.29 -6.47
CA PHE A 200 -2.30 14.25 -5.92
C PHE A 200 -2.07 12.89 -6.58
N GLY A 201 -2.07 11.84 -5.75
CA GLY A 201 -2.21 10.46 -6.13
C GLY A 201 -3.52 9.87 -5.60
N VAL A 202 -3.83 8.63 -5.99
CA VAL A 202 -5.07 7.97 -5.62
C VAL A 202 -4.85 6.67 -4.86
N SER A 203 -5.59 6.48 -3.77
CA SER A 203 -5.63 5.21 -3.03
C SER A 203 -7.06 4.93 -2.58
N SER A 204 -7.61 3.75 -2.94
CA SER A 204 -9.02 3.40 -2.66
C SER A 204 -10.00 4.51 -3.05
N CYS A 205 -9.79 5.12 -4.21
CA CYS A 205 -10.50 6.28 -4.77
C CYS A 205 -10.33 7.60 -4.00
N TRP A 206 -9.53 7.66 -2.94
CA TRP A 206 -9.19 8.90 -2.25
C TRP A 206 -8.08 9.65 -2.97
N GLU A 207 -8.30 10.95 -3.22
CA GLU A 207 -7.25 11.87 -3.62
C GLU A 207 -6.38 12.21 -2.40
N ARG A 208 -5.08 11.92 -2.47
CA ARG A 208 -4.12 12.18 -1.38
C ARG A 208 -2.97 13.01 -1.91
N ALA A 209 -2.56 14.05 -1.18
CA ALA A 209 -1.38 14.82 -1.52
C ALA A 209 -0.12 13.93 -1.40
N ASN A 210 0.57 13.69 -2.51
CA ASN A 210 1.82 12.94 -2.53
C ASN A 210 3.01 13.83 -2.15
N TRP A 211 3.03 15.08 -2.64
CA TRP A 211 4.03 16.10 -2.37
C TRP A 211 3.50 17.48 -2.76
N PHE A 212 4.20 18.55 -2.38
CA PHE A 212 3.79 19.93 -2.62
C PHE A 212 4.84 20.69 -3.42
N ASP A 213 4.41 21.41 -4.47
CA ASP A 213 5.22 22.35 -5.23
C ASP A 213 4.58 23.74 -5.18
N LYS A 214 5.19 24.63 -4.44
CA LYS A 214 4.70 26.01 -4.26
C LYS A 214 4.81 26.86 -5.52
N ASP A 215 5.68 26.48 -6.43
CA ASP A 215 5.98 27.22 -7.66
C ASP A 215 5.11 26.74 -8.84
N SER A 216 4.37 25.66 -8.67
CA SER A 216 3.48 25.09 -9.67
C SER A 216 2.02 25.09 -9.20
N SER A 217 1.13 25.58 -10.05
CA SER A 217 -0.33 25.51 -9.80
C SER A 217 -0.94 24.13 -10.10
N ASN A 218 -0.21 23.26 -10.81
CA ASN A 218 -0.64 21.91 -11.19
C ASN A 218 0.57 20.98 -11.35
N PRO A 219 1.24 20.63 -10.24
CA PRO A 219 2.41 19.77 -10.31
C PRO A 219 2.02 18.36 -10.77
N GLN A 220 2.88 17.76 -11.60
CA GLN A 220 2.69 16.42 -12.17
C GLN A 220 3.90 15.55 -11.86
N VAL A 221 3.69 14.24 -11.75
CA VAL A 221 4.78 13.26 -11.65
C VAL A 221 5.38 13.04 -13.04
N GLU A 222 6.68 13.22 -13.16
CA GLU A 222 7.46 12.86 -14.34
C GLU A 222 8.24 11.58 -14.05
N TYR A 223 7.87 10.49 -14.72
CA TYR A 223 8.50 9.19 -14.51
C TYR A 223 9.88 9.14 -15.19
N SER A 224 10.90 8.79 -14.44
CA SER A 224 12.29 8.75 -14.90
C SER A 224 13.07 7.64 -14.20
N PHE A 225 14.10 7.09 -14.82
CA PHE A 225 15.11 6.25 -14.17
C PHE A 225 16.15 7.08 -13.41
N GLU A 226 16.16 8.40 -13.63
CA GLU A 226 17.00 9.37 -12.94
C GLU A 226 16.38 9.80 -11.60
N ARG A 227 16.93 10.83 -10.99
CA ARG A 227 16.35 11.47 -9.81
C ARG A 227 14.99 12.07 -10.17
N GLN A 228 13.99 11.78 -9.37
CA GLN A 228 12.61 12.16 -9.64
C GLN A 228 12.38 13.68 -9.52
N ASN A 229 11.44 14.22 -10.32
CA ASN A 229 11.16 15.66 -10.34
C ASN A 229 10.64 16.21 -8.99
N TRP A 230 10.03 15.37 -8.15
CA TRP A 230 9.56 15.75 -6.82
C TRP A 230 10.62 15.64 -5.70
N SER A 231 11.84 15.17 -6.01
CA SER A 231 12.84 14.78 -4.99
C SER A 231 13.25 15.92 -4.07
N GLN A 232 13.37 17.15 -4.59
CA GLN A 232 13.75 18.32 -3.79
C GLN A 232 12.60 18.72 -2.86
N GLN A 233 11.37 18.76 -3.37
CA GLN A 233 10.18 19.13 -2.61
C GLN A 233 9.96 18.15 -1.44
N VAL A 234 10.06 16.85 -1.70
CA VAL A 234 9.99 15.82 -0.66
C VAL A 234 11.12 15.96 0.36
N ALA A 235 12.34 16.27 -0.09
CA ALA A 235 13.46 16.53 0.83
C ALA A 235 13.19 17.73 1.75
N ASP A 236 12.58 18.78 1.24
CA ASP A 236 12.21 19.97 2.01
C ASP A 236 11.07 19.70 3.02
N GLU A 237 10.12 18.85 2.64
CA GLU A 237 9.04 18.37 3.53
C GLU A 237 9.61 17.50 4.67
N VAL A 238 10.49 16.56 4.34
CA VAL A 238 11.21 15.72 5.32
C VAL A 238 12.04 16.61 6.27
N ALA A 239 12.81 17.56 5.74
CA ALA A 239 13.59 18.48 6.55
C ALA A 239 12.71 19.33 7.49
N GLY A 240 11.54 19.78 7.03
CA GLY A 240 10.55 20.46 7.84
C GLY A 240 10.08 19.61 9.02
N CYS A 241 9.75 18.34 8.77
CA CYS A 241 9.34 17.41 9.82
C CYS A 241 10.49 17.07 10.79
N ARG A 242 11.72 16.89 10.29
CA ARG A 242 12.90 16.52 11.11
C ARG A 242 13.41 17.66 12.00
N ASN A 243 13.33 18.91 11.53
CA ASN A 243 13.97 20.06 12.18
C ASN A 243 12.98 21.01 12.86
N GLU A 244 11.72 21.03 12.39
CA GLU A 244 10.70 21.98 12.82
C GLU A 244 9.43 21.24 13.25
N VAL A 245 8.35 21.43 12.51
CA VAL A 245 7.08 20.72 12.67
C VAL A 245 6.40 20.58 11.30
N ALA A 246 5.79 19.43 11.06
CA ALA A 246 4.97 19.18 9.87
C ALA A 246 3.55 18.77 10.23
N ILE A 247 2.59 19.12 9.36
CA ILE A 247 1.24 18.60 9.37
C ILE A 247 1.04 17.65 8.20
N LEU A 248 0.46 16.48 8.48
CA LEU A 248 0.27 15.39 7.53
C LEU A 248 -1.20 14.96 7.57
N ASP A 249 -1.84 14.91 6.40
CA ASP A 249 -3.23 14.42 6.30
C ASP A 249 -3.24 12.89 6.21
N GLN A 250 -3.66 12.25 7.27
CA GLN A 250 -3.86 10.80 7.37
C GLN A 250 -5.36 10.43 7.46
N SER A 251 -6.25 11.33 7.06
CA SER A 251 -7.72 11.15 7.16
C SER A 251 -8.24 9.93 6.39
N THR A 252 -7.49 9.42 5.42
CA THR A 252 -7.89 8.27 4.62
C THR A 252 -7.70 6.91 5.30
N PHE A 253 -6.97 6.83 6.43
CA PHE A 253 -6.90 5.62 7.22
C PHE A 253 -8.28 5.14 7.63
N SER A 254 -8.45 3.83 7.68
CA SER A 254 -9.69 3.20 8.13
C SER A 254 -9.83 3.33 9.64
N LYS A 255 -11.00 3.69 10.10
CA LYS A 255 -11.29 3.91 11.52
C LYS A 255 -12.56 3.17 11.91
N PHE A 256 -12.44 2.30 12.90
CA PHE A 256 -13.56 1.51 13.39
C PHE A 256 -13.74 1.72 14.89
N LYS A 257 -14.99 1.63 15.33
CA LYS A 257 -15.37 1.55 16.74
C LYS A 257 -15.92 0.15 17.02
N LEU A 258 -15.32 -0.53 17.97
CA LEU A 258 -15.79 -1.82 18.47
C LEU A 258 -16.34 -1.60 19.89
N ILE A 259 -17.61 -1.94 20.10
CA ILE A 259 -18.35 -1.65 21.34
C ILE A 259 -19.12 -2.88 21.78
N GLY A 260 -19.03 -3.22 23.06
CA GLY A 260 -19.84 -4.26 23.66
C GLY A 260 -19.11 -5.07 24.73
N PRO A 261 -19.84 -5.82 25.56
CA PRO A 261 -19.27 -6.55 26.69
C PRO A 261 -18.23 -7.61 26.29
N ASP A 262 -18.31 -8.15 25.07
CA ASP A 262 -17.34 -9.12 24.56
C ASP A 262 -16.25 -8.49 23.65
N ALA A 263 -16.21 -7.15 23.48
CA ALA A 263 -15.26 -6.47 22.61
C ALA A 263 -13.80 -6.77 23.00
N LEU A 264 -13.47 -6.68 24.27
CA LEU A 264 -12.13 -7.04 24.77
C LEU A 264 -11.80 -8.52 24.51
N LYS A 265 -12.72 -9.42 24.78
CA LYS A 265 -12.54 -10.86 24.57
C LYS A 265 -12.30 -11.19 23.10
N PHE A 266 -13.04 -10.55 22.19
CA PHE A 266 -12.80 -10.65 20.75
C PHE A 266 -11.39 -10.19 20.39
N LEU A 267 -11.02 -8.97 20.77
CA LEU A 267 -9.70 -8.41 20.43
C LEU A 267 -8.55 -9.22 21.02
N GLN A 268 -8.71 -9.75 22.23
CA GLN A 268 -7.69 -10.62 22.83
C GLN A 268 -7.47 -11.92 22.04
N LEU A 269 -8.50 -12.43 21.38
CA LEU A 269 -8.40 -13.64 20.57
C LEU A 269 -7.76 -13.37 19.20
N TYR A 270 -8.10 -12.24 18.56
CA TYR A 270 -7.69 -11.93 17.17
C TYR A 270 -6.36 -11.17 17.08
N CYS A 271 -5.96 -10.48 18.13
CA CYS A 271 -4.73 -9.68 18.16
C CYS A 271 -3.59 -10.43 18.85
N GLY A 272 -2.39 -10.32 18.32
CA GLY A 272 -1.20 -10.92 18.91
C GLY A 272 -0.76 -10.27 20.22
N ASN A 273 -0.95 -8.95 20.37
CA ASN A 273 -0.58 -8.20 21.55
C ASN A 273 -1.69 -8.20 22.63
N ASN A 274 -1.34 -7.79 23.85
CA ASN A 274 -2.32 -7.60 24.92
C ASN A 274 -3.15 -6.35 24.67
N ILE A 275 -4.48 -6.51 24.64
CA ILE A 275 -5.45 -5.42 24.45
C ILE A 275 -6.10 -5.01 25.78
N ASP A 276 -5.90 -5.79 26.86
CA ASP A 276 -6.33 -5.41 28.20
C ASP A 276 -5.35 -4.40 28.81
N ILE A 277 -5.36 -3.21 28.25
CA ILE A 277 -4.55 -2.05 28.61
C ILE A 277 -5.42 -1.02 29.34
N PRO A 278 -4.84 -0.09 30.12
CA PRO A 278 -5.60 0.98 30.75
C PRO A 278 -6.44 1.79 29.74
N VAL A 279 -7.57 2.32 30.18
CA VAL A 279 -8.36 3.27 29.40
C VAL A 279 -7.48 4.47 28.99
N ASN A 280 -7.65 4.94 27.77
CA ASN A 280 -6.84 5.97 27.12
C ASN A 280 -5.39 5.54 26.80
N SER A 281 -5.08 4.24 26.83
CA SER A 281 -3.82 3.71 26.30
C SER A 281 -4.00 3.21 24.88
N ILE A 282 -2.88 3.20 24.12
CA ILE A 282 -2.81 2.78 22.73
C ILE A 282 -1.84 1.60 22.62
N VAL A 283 -2.21 0.60 21.84
CA VAL A 283 -1.35 -0.54 21.52
C VAL A 283 -1.29 -0.77 20.01
N TYR A 284 -0.10 -1.01 19.49
CA TYR A 284 0.10 -1.53 18.14
C TYR A 284 0.10 -3.06 18.17
N THR A 285 -0.61 -3.69 17.25
CA THR A 285 -0.75 -5.15 17.19
C THR A 285 -1.03 -5.63 15.77
N GLY A 286 -0.63 -6.87 15.47
CA GLY A 286 -1.15 -7.62 14.33
C GLY A 286 -2.43 -8.35 14.70
N MET A 287 -3.45 -8.28 13.83
CA MET A 287 -4.49 -9.28 13.76
C MET A 287 -3.94 -10.45 12.94
N LEU A 288 -3.97 -11.65 13.50
CA LEU A 288 -3.26 -12.80 12.91
C LEU A 288 -4.23 -13.86 12.40
N ASN A 289 -3.71 -14.73 11.52
CA ASN A 289 -4.38 -15.92 11.02
C ASN A 289 -3.83 -17.20 11.70
N GLU A 290 -4.38 -18.34 11.35
CA GLU A 290 -4.03 -19.65 11.91
C GLU A 290 -2.58 -20.06 11.63
N ARG A 291 -1.96 -19.49 10.60
CA ARG A 291 -0.54 -19.69 10.26
C ARG A 291 0.39 -18.80 11.10
N GLY A 292 -0.16 -17.90 11.92
CA GLY A 292 0.59 -16.90 12.68
C GLY A 292 1.07 -15.72 11.85
N CYS A 293 0.59 -15.59 10.60
CA CYS A 293 0.89 -14.47 9.71
C CYS A 293 -0.12 -13.33 9.92
N PHE A 294 0.25 -12.13 9.45
CA PHE A 294 -0.64 -10.98 9.55
C PHE A 294 -1.87 -11.14 8.64
N GLU A 295 -2.99 -10.67 9.12
CA GLU A 295 -4.17 -10.36 8.32
C GLU A 295 -4.39 -8.86 8.21
N SER A 296 -3.99 -8.13 9.23
CA SER A 296 -3.94 -6.68 9.29
C SER A 296 -2.98 -6.25 10.40
N ASP A 297 -2.41 -5.07 10.29
CA ASP A 297 -1.72 -4.38 11.36
C ASP A 297 -2.51 -3.13 11.76
N VAL A 298 -2.73 -2.97 13.05
CA VAL A 298 -3.63 -1.95 13.57
C VAL A 298 -3.07 -1.27 14.82
N THR A 299 -3.50 -0.04 15.06
CA THR A 299 -3.42 0.58 16.38
C THR A 299 -4.79 0.52 17.05
N ILE A 300 -4.81 0.14 18.32
CA ILE A 300 -6.03 0.04 19.11
C ILE A 300 -5.92 0.95 20.32
N THR A 301 -6.88 1.87 20.46
CA THR A 301 -7.03 2.73 21.64
C THR A 301 -8.20 2.24 22.47
N ARG A 302 -8.00 1.94 23.74
CA ARG A 302 -9.09 1.61 24.66
C ARG A 302 -9.75 2.90 25.15
N LEU A 303 -10.92 3.24 24.62
CA LEU A 303 -11.65 4.46 24.99
C LEU A 303 -12.43 4.30 26.30
N LYS A 304 -12.99 3.10 26.55
CA LYS A 304 -13.69 2.69 27.77
C LYS A 304 -13.43 1.22 28.05
N ASN A 305 -13.99 0.69 29.10
CA ASN A 305 -13.83 -0.73 29.44
C ASN A 305 -14.28 -1.67 28.32
N ASP A 306 -15.30 -1.28 27.57
CA ASP A 306 -15.99 -2.03 26.52
C ASP A 306 -16.07 -1.29 25.17
N GLU A 307 -15.28 -0.22 24.99
CA GLU A 307 -15.23 0.58 23.75
C GLU A 307 -13.79 0.75 23.30
N PHE A 308 -13.50 0.31 22.07
CA PHE A 308 -12.19 0.33 21.43
C PHE A 308 -12.24 1.08 20.10
N TYR A 309 -11.24 1.90 19.87
CA TYR A 309 -11.02 2.61 18.62
C TYR A 309 -9.87 1.97 17.86
N ILE A 310 -10.14 1.51 16.65
CA ILE A 310 -9.21 0.74 15.82
C ILE A 310 -8.87 1.58 14.59
N VAL A 311 -7.58 1.76 14.31
CA VAL A 311 -7.09 2.40 13.09
C VAL A 311 -6.33 1.38 12.27
N SER A 312 -6.72 1.23 10.99
CA SER A 312 -6.16 0.31 10.02
C SER A 312 -5.78 1.05 8.74
N SER A 313 -5.05 0.40 7.83
CA SER A 313 -4.62 1.00 6.58
C SER A 313 -5.80 1.34 5.65
N THR A 314 -5.63 2.35 4.79
CA THR A 314 -6.66 2.81 3.84
C THR A 314 -7.17 1.68 2.93
N GLY A 315 -6.27 0.83 2.43
CA GLY A 315 -6.62 -0.25 1.50
C GLY A 315 -7.32 -1.45 2.15
N GLN A 316 -7.25 -1.58 3.47
CA GLN A 316 -7.80 -2.71 4.21
C GLN A 316 -9.24 -2.49 4.70
N ARG A 317 -9.80 -1.30 4.54
CA ARG A 317 -11.08 -0.87 5.13
C ARG A 317 -12.17 -1.93 5.03
N PHE A 318 -12.47 -2.38 3.82
CA PHE A 318 -13.61 -3.28 3.59
C PHE A 318 -13.31 -4.71 4.01
N ARG A 319 -12.07 -5.15 3.80
CA ARG A 319 -11.63 -6.48 4.20
C ARG A 319 -11.60 -6.64 5.72
N ASP A 320 -11.02 -5.67 6.44
CA ASP A 320 -10.96 -5.70 7.90
C ASP A 320 -12.36 -5.58 8.51
N PHE A 321 -13.19 -4.66 8.01
CA PHE A 321 -14.56 -4.50 8.48
C PHE A 321 -15.39 -5.77 8.27
N ASP A 322 -15.36 -6.37 7.07
CA ASP A 322 -16.08 -7.61 6.76
C ASP A 322 -15.61 -8.75 7.67
N ARG A 323 -14.30 -8.94 7.79
CA ARG A 323 -13.74 -10.00 8.64
C ARG A 323 -14.17 -9.87 10.09
N ILE A 324 -13.99 -8.68 10.68
CA ILE A 324 -14.38 -8.43 12.08
C ILE A 324 -15.88 -8.63 12.25
N SER A 325 -16.71 -8.10 11.34
CA SER A 325 -18.17 -8.20 11.41
C SER A 325 -18.67 -9.65 11.37
N ARG A 326 -18.12 -10.49 10.46
CA ARG A 326 -18.46 -11.90 10.34
C ARG A 326 -18.10 -12.68 11.60
N ASP A 327 -16.89 -12.47 12.11
CA ASP A 327 -16.39 -13.19 13.26
C ASP A 327 -17.10 -12.78 14.57
N LEU A 328 -17.56 -11.52 14.65
CA LEU A 328 -18.39 -11.05 15.79
C LEU A 328 -19.79 -11.68 15.79
N SER A 329 -20.45 -11.72 14.64
CA SER A 329 -21.91 -11.91 14.53
C SER A 329 -22.46 -13.20 15.16
N PHE A 330 -21.64 -14.23 15.33
CA PHE A 330 -22.09 -15.55 15.80
C PHE A 330 -21.57 -15.97 17.17
N LYS A 331 -20.57 -15.25 17.70
CA LYS A 331 -19.81 -15.73 18.88
C LYS A 331 -19.63 -14.70 19.99
N PHE A 332 -19.87 -13.42 19.70
CA PHE A 332 -19.53 -12.34 20.62
C PHE A 332 -20.66 -11.30 20.70
N ASN A 333 -20.95 -10.84 21.90
CA ASN A 333 -21.86 -9.72 22.13
C ASN A 333 -21.11 -8.40 22.02
N ALA A 334 -20.81 -7.99 20.79
CA ALA A 334 -20.18 -6.73 20.45
C ALA A 334 -20.59 -6.29 19.03
N ASP A 335 -20.52 -5.00 18.76
CA ASP A 335 -20.86 -4.36 17.50
C ASP A 335 -19.66 -3.56 16.98
N ILE A 336 -19.41 -3.60 15.66
CA ILE A 336 -18.41 -2.79 14.99
C ILE A 336 -19.06 -1.75 14.08
N ARG A 337 -18.54 -0.52 14.12
CA ARG A 337 -18.97 0.58 13.27
C ARG A 337 -17.80 1.13 12.49
N ASP A 338 -17.98 1.29 11.20
CA ASP A 338 -17.05 2.03 10.35
C ASP A 338 -17.35 3.53 10.50
N ILE A 339 -16.39 4.25 11.06
CA ILE A 339 -16.44 5.70 11.29
C ILE A 339 -15.36 6.44 10.50
N THR A 340 -14.89 5.82 9.41
CA THR A 340 -13.77 6.34 8.59
C THR A 340 -14.04 7.75 8.10
N GLU A 341 -15.27 8.03 7.69
CA GLU A 341 -15.68 9.32 7.13
C GLU A 341 -16.34 10.26 8.16
N ASP A 342 -16.39 9.83 9.44
CA ASP A 342 -16.83 10.69 10.54
C ASP A 342 -15.66 11.46 11.17
N ILE A 343 -14.41 10.94 11.00
CA ILE A 343 -13.21 11.43 11.67
C ILE A 343 -12.09 11.67 10.65
N SER A 344 -11.54 12.87 10.64
CA SER A 344 -10.27 13.21 9.97
C SER A 344 -9.08 13.01 10.90
N VAL A 345 -7.90 12.73 10.35
CA VAL A 345 -6.67 12.56 11.12
C VAL A 345 -5.61 13.53 10.63
N LEU A 346 -5.25 14.48 11.49
CA LEU A 346 -4.20 15.47 11.24
C LEU A 346 -3.01 15.13 12.14
N SER A 347 -1.91 14.68 11.56
CA SER A 347 -0.72 14.32 12.31
C SER A 347 0.23 15.52 12.40
N ILE A 348 0.55 15.93 13.64
CA ILE A 348 1.46 17.03 13.93
C ILE A 348 2.78 16.42 14.42
N MET A 349 3.80 16.45 13.57
CA MET A 349 5.04 15.70 13.79
C MET A 349 6.27 16.61 13.67
N GLY A 350 7.24 16.37 14.54
CA GLY A 350 8.53 17.10 14.56
C GLY A 350 8.89 17.64 15.94
N PRO A 351 10.15 18.10 16.14
CA PRO A 351 10.65 18.52 17.45
C PRO A 351 9.87 19.68 18.07
N LYS A 352 9.26 20.55 17.25
CA LYS A 352 8.44 21.67 17.73
C LYS A 352 6.94 21.35 17.87
N SER A 353 6.51 20.12 17.61
CA SER A 353 5.09 19.72 17.69
C SER A 353 4.49 19.96 19.07
N ARG A 354 5.25 19.67 20.15
CA ARG A 354 4.82 19.94 21.53
C ARG A 354 4.59 21.42 21.78
N LEU A 355 5.51 22.28 21.34
CA LEU A 355 5.40 23.72 21.52
C LEU A 355 4.17 24.28 20.80
N LEU A 356 3.96 23.86 19.57
CA LEU A 356 2.79 24.22 18.79
C LEU A 356 1.48 23.78 19.48
N LEU A 357 1.38 22.50 19.88
CA LEU A 357 0.17 21.98 20.52
C LEU A 357 -0.10 22.62 21.88
N GLN A 358 0.94 22.93 22.66
CA GLN A 358 0.82 23.63 23.92
C GLN A 358 0.32 25.07 23.75
N SER A 359 0.62 25.73 22.61
CA SER A 359 0.15 27.09 22.32
C SER A 359 -1.33 27.17 21.93
N ILE A 360 -1.92 26.06 21.50
CA ILE A 360 -3.31 25.99 21.00
C ILE A 360 -4.26 25.16 21.88
N SER A 361 -3.78 24.61 22.99
CA SER A 361 -4.58 23.82 23.91
C SER A 361 -4.13 24.04 25.35
N GLU A 362 -5.08 23.98 26.29
CA GLU A 362 -4.85 24.20 27.72
C GLU A 362 -4.23 23.00 28.44
N ILE A 363 -4.19 21.83 27.83
CA ILE A 363 -3.65 20.63 28.48
C ILE A 363 -2.12 20.62 28.43
N ASP A 364 -1.53 19.95 29.40
CA ASP A 364 -0.10 19.71 29.46
C ASP A 364 0.33 18.57 28.50
N PHE A 365 1.20 18.89 27.54
CA PHE A 365 1.79 17.96 26.56
C PHE A 365 3.17 17.42 26.99
N SER A 366 3.57 17.61 28.26
CA SER A 366 4.82 17.01 28.80
C SER A 366 4.79 15.48 28.72
N ASN A 367 5.96 14.84 28.84
CA ASN A 367 6.07 13.39 28.84
C ASN A 367 5.35 12.73 30.02
N ASP A 368 5.36 13.38 31.18
CA ASP A 368 4.70 12.88 32.39
C ASP A 368 3.18 12.95 32.28
N SER A 369 2.67 14.03 31.72
CA SER A 369 1.23 14.25 31.57
C SER A 369 0.66 13.51 30.38
N PHE A 370 1.39 13.45 29.24
CA PHE A 370 0.94 12.82 28.01
C PHE A 370 2.01 11.86 27.47
N PRO A 371 2.18 10.66 28.10
CA PRO A 371 3.21 9.70 27.70
C PRO A 371 2.96 9.11 26.31
N PHE A 372 4.04 8.63 25.66
CA PHE A 372 3.93 7.91 24.38
C PHE A 372 3.03 6.66 24.51
N GLY A 373 2.16 6.45 23.51
CA GLY A 373 1.18 5.36 23.53
C GLY A 373 -0.07 5.67 24.38
N SER A 374 -0.35 6.95 24.62
CA SER A 374 -1.58 7.39 25.30
C SER A 374 -2.44 8.30 24.42
N ALA A 375 -3.71 8.42 24.78
CA ALA A 375 -4.69 9.26 24.13
C ALA A 375 -5.37 10.20 25.15
N LYS A 376 -5.76 11.39 24.70
CA LYS A 376 -6.55 12.34 25.51
C LYS A 376 -7.57 13.06 24.65
N ASN A 377 -8.75 13.29 25.20
CA ASN A 377 -9.68 14.28 24.63
C ASN A 377 -9.21 15.68 25.01
N ILE A 378 -9.04 16.52 24.01
CA ILE A 378 -8.58 17.90 24.16
C ILE A 378 -9.51 18.84 23.41
N LYS A 379 -9.40 20.13 23.71
CA LYS A 379 -10.05 21.17 22.92
C LYS A 379 -9.02 21.96 22.13
N ILE A 380 -9.31 22.13 20.84
CA ILE A 380 -8.57 23.03 19.96
C ILE A 380 -9.59 23.93 19.28
N ASN A 381 -9.48 25.25 19.45
CA ASN A 381 -10.42 26.22 18.87
C ASN A 381 -11.91 25.82 19.10
N GLU A 382 -12.26 25.48 20.35
CA GLU A 382 -13.58 25.03 20.83
C GLU A 382 -14.05 23.65 20.29
N VAL A 383 -13.26 22.97 19.48
CA VAL A 383 -13.59 21.65 18.94
C VAL A 383 -13.00 20.54 19.83
N ASP A 384 -13.81 19.54 20.13
CA ASP A 384 -13.36 18.35 20.85
C ASP A 384 -12.57 17.45 19.88
N VAL A 385 -11.34 17.13 20.24
CA VAL A 385 -10.38 16.35 19.44
C VAL A 385 -9.82 15.22 20.29
N LEU A 386 -9.79 13.99 19.77
CA LEU A 386 -9.03 12.90 20.37
C LEU A 386 -7.58 13.00 19.91
N ALA A 387 -6.68 13.43 20.77
CA ALA A 387 -5.24 13.44 20.50
C ALA A 387 -4.60 12.12 20.93
N GLN A 388 -3.81 11.52 20.05
CA GLN A 388 -3.09 10.28 20.26
C GLN A 388 -1.59 10.52 20.13
N ARG A 389 -0.81 10.24 21.19
CA ARG A 389 0.64 10.39 21.13
C ARG A 389 1.28 9.14 20.55
N LEU A 390 1.46 9.16 19.25
CA LEU A 390 2.17 8.14 18.46
C LEU A 390 2.75 8.77 17.20
N THR A 391 3.51 8.00 16.43
CA THR A 391 4.17 8.51 15.22
C THR A 391 4.35 7.40 14.18
N TYR A 392 4.17 7.75 12.92
CA TYR A 392 4.53 6.89 11.78
C TYR A 392 5.73 7.44 10.98
N VAL A 393 6.28 8.59 11.38
CA VAL A 393 7.45 9.23 10.74
C VAL A 393 8.70 9.21 11.60
N GLY A 394 8.58 8.76 12.86
CA GLY A 394 9.71 8.60 13.76
C GLY A 394 10.18 9.87 14.46
N GLU A 395 9.32 10.89 14.53
CA GLU A 395 9.52 12.11 15.30
C GLU A 395 8.54 12.21 16.48
N LEU A 396 8.82 13.13 17.41
CA LEU A 396 7.84 13.55 18.41
C LEU A 396 6.58 14.03 17.72
N GLY A 397 5.41 13.63 18.21
CA GLY A 397 4.17 14.14 17.65
C GLY A 397 2.90 13.50 18.18
N TRP A 398 1.81 13.99 17.65
CA TRP A 398 0.45 13.55 17.96
C TRP A 398 -0.38 13.46 16.70
N GLU A 399 -1.23 12.44 16.65
CA GLU A 399 -2.33 12.34 15.69
C GLU A 399 -3.57 12.96 16.32
N LEU A 400 -4.14 13.94 15.65
CA LEU A 400 -5.35 14.64 16.05
C LEU A 400 -6.53 14.06 15.27
N HIS A 401 -7.37 13.30 15.96
CA HIS A 401 -8.59 12.73 15.41
C HIS A 401 -9.73 13.74 15.60
N VAL A 402 -10.06 14.42 14.52
CA VAL A 402 -10.97 15.58 14.47
C VAL A 402 -12.28 15.16 13.81
N PRO A 403 -13.46 15.59 14.31
CA PRO A 403 -14.71 15.40 13.57
C PRO A 403 -14.56 15.89 12.12
N TRP A 404 -15.03 15.11 11.16
CA TRP A 404 -14.82 15.36 9.73
C TRP A 404 -15.21 16.78 9.29
N GLY A 405 -16.39 17.26 9.76
CA GLY A 405 -16.88 18.60 9.44
C GLY A 405 -16.06 19.75 10.02
N GLU A 406 -15.24 19.50 11.06
CA GLU A 406 -14.41 20.49 11.73
C GLU A 406 -12.94 20.48 11.27
N ALA A 407 -12.56 19.49 10.46
CA ALA A 407 -11.16 19.27 10.08
C ALA A 407 -10.54 20.50 9.39
N LEU A 408 -11.27 21.18 8.51
CA LEU A 408 -10.77 22.35 7.80
C LEU A 408 -10.56 23.54 8.76
N LYS A 409 -11.48 23.75 9.70
CA LYS A 409 -11.36 24.81 10.74
C LYS A 409 -10.14 24.57 11.62
N ILE A 410 -9.93 23.33 12.05
CA ILE A 410 -8.78 22.97 12.88
C ILE A 410 -7.47 23.09 12.09
N TYR A 411 -7.44 22.60 10.84
CA TYR A 411 -6.29 22.75 9.98
C TYR A 411 -5.89 24.22 9.76
N ASP A 412 -6.87 25.09 9.40
CA ASP A 412 -6.60 26.50 9.17
C ASP A 412 -6.07 27.18 10.44
N TYR A 413 -6.62 26.84 11.62
CA TYR A 413 -6.17 27.37 12.91
C TYR A 413 -4.73 26.91 13.25
N ILE A 414 -4.45 25.62 13.10
CA ILE A 414 -3.11 25.07 13.32
C ILE A 414 -2.12 25.66 12.32
N ASN A 415 -2.52 25.81 11.05
CA ASN A 415 -1.64 26.35 10.00
C ASN A 415 -1.28 27.82 10.25
N GLU A 416 -2.21 28.63 10.76
CA GLU A 416 -1.93 30.03 11.09
C GLU A 416 -0.99 30.15 12.29
N THR A 417 -1.30 29.48 13.41
CA THR A 417 -0.48 29.50 14.61
C THR A 417 0.88 28.83 14.37
N GLY A 418 0.90 27.79 13.55
CA GLY A 418 2.10 27.02 13.24
C GLY A 418 3.19 27.76 12.49
N LYS A 419 2.88 28.91 11.87
CA LYS A 419 3.86 29.75 11.14
C LYS A 419 5.06 30.14 12.04
N GLU A 420 4.81 30.46 13.29
CA GLU A 420 5.85 30.84 14.26
C GLU A 420 6.77 29.67 14.60
N PHE A 421 6.32 28.43 14.42
CA PHE A 421 7.06 27.21 14.68
C PHE A 421 7.71 26.61 13.43
N GLY A 422 7.54 27.24 12.26
CA GLY A 422 8.04 26.74 10.98
C GLY A 422 7.21 25.58 10.42
N LEU A 423 5.90 25.53 10.70
CA LEU A 423 5.00 24.47 10.23
C LEU A 423 5.02 24.37 8.70
N LYS A 424 5.15 23.14 8.22
CA LYS A 424 5.04 22.79 6.79
C LYS A 424 4.00 21.71 6.58
N ASP A 425 3.31 21.76 5.44
CA ASP A 425 2.56 20.59 4.95
C ASP A 425 3.55 19.55 4.41
N ALA A 426 3.25 18.26 4.62
CA ALA A 426 4.04 17.18 4.06
C ALA A 426 3.13 16.08 3.49
N GLY A 427 3.52 15.55 2.33
CA GLY A 427 2.74 14.58 1.57
C GLY A 427 3.12 13.13 1.86
N GLN A 428 2.45 12.22 1.12
CA GLN A 428 2.61 10.78 1.29
C GLN A 428 4.03 10.29 0.96
N TYR A 429 4.74 10.97 0.03
CA TYR A 429 6.12 10.59 -0.32
C TYR A 429 7.10 10.93 0.82
N ALA A 430 6.89 12.05 1.52
CA ALA A 430 7.66 12.36 2.72
C ALA A 430 7.38 11.38 3.85
N ILE A 431 6.10 11.02 4.09
CA ILE A 431 5.72 9.98 5.06
C ILE A 431 6.44 8.67 4.73
N ASN A 432 6.37 8.23 3.46
CA ASN A 432 6.98 6.97 3.03
C ASN A 432 8.50 6.98 3.21
N THR A 433 9.17 8.06 2.87
CA THR A 433 10.62 8.21 3.09
C THR A 433 10.95 8.10 4.57
N MET A 434 10.28 8.87 5.42
CA MET A 434 10.55 8.93 6.86
C MET A 434 10.23 7.62 7.58
N ARG A 435 9.16 6.89 7.18
CA ARG A 435 8.84 5.60 7.79
C ARG A 435 9.89 4.53 7.42
N ILE A 436 10.45 4.56 6.17
CA ILE A 436 11.53 3.65 5.75
C ILE A 436 12.80 3.94 6.54
N GLU A 437 13.20 5.21 6.68
CA GLU A 437 14.33 5.63 7.52
C GLU A 437 14.20 5.10 8.96
N LYS A 438 12.97 4.97 9.44
CA LYS A 438 12.63 4.49 10.80
C LYS A 438 12.35 2.99 10.86
N ALA A 439 12.43 2.32 9.74
CA ALA A 439 12.09 0.90 9.59
C ALA A 439 10.67 0.59 10.10
N PHE A 440 9.73 1.49 9.93
CA PHE A 440 8.31 1.20 10.19
C PHE A 440 7.71 0.48 9.00
N ARG A 441 6.99 -0.61 9.28
CA ARG A 441 6.40 -1.49 8.27
C ARG A 441 5.13 -0.87 7.73
N ALA A 442 4.82 -1.22 6.49
CA ALA A 442 3.58 -0.87 5.84
C ALA A 442 2.91 -2.11 5.27
N TRP A 443 1.58 -2.18 5.38
CA TRP A 443 0.79 -3.23 4.77
C TRP A 443 0.91 -3.18 3.23
N GLY A 444 1.04 -4.35 2.62
CA GLY A 444 1.25 -4.50 1.17
C GLY A 444 2.71 -4.29 0.73
N HIS A 445 3.61 -3.99 1.67
CA HIS A 445 5.05 -3.87 1.45
C HIS A 445 5.83 -4.85 2.34
N GLU A 446 6.01 -4.52 3.62
CA GLU A 446 6.70 -5.38 4.59
C GLU A 446 5.77 -6.35 5.28
N LEU A 447 4.48 -6.10 5.27
CA LEU A 447 3.47 -6.95 5.90
C LEU A 447 2.45 -7.40 4.88
N SER A 448 2.23 -8.72 4.85
CA SER A 448 1.19 -9.39 4.09
C SER A 448 0.71 -10.63 4.85
N THR A 449 -0.13 -11.44 4.22
CA THR A 449 -0.58 -12.70 4.82
C THR A 449 0.47 -13.83 4.78
N GLU A 450 1.71 -13.54 4.34
CA GLU A 450 2.86 -14.46 4.31
C GLU A 450 3.93 -14.16 5.38
N GLU A 451 3.86 -13.00 6.03
CA GLU A 451 4.83 -12.60 7.03
C GLU A 451 4.30 -12.83 8.44
N THR A 452 5.18 -13.36 9.28
CA THR A 452 4.92 -13.46 10.73
C THR A 452 5.52 -12.26 11.48
N PRO A 453 5.01 -11.93 12.67
CA PRO A 453 5.64 -10.91 13.52
C PRO A 453 7.10 -11.19 13.84
N LEU A 454 7.52 -12.46 13.89
CA LEU A 454 8.90 -12.83 14.15
C LEU A 454 9.81 -12.49 12.95
N GLU A 455 9.38 -12.83 11.74
CA GLU A 455 10.11 -12.51 10.50
C GLU A 455 10.17 -11.00 10.25
N ALA A 456 9.05 -10.30 10.46
CA ALA A 456 8.96 -8.85 10.32
C ALA A 456 9.69 -8.06 11.42
N GLY A 457 10.22 -8.72 12.47
CA GLY A 457 10.88 -8.04 13.59
C GLY A 457 9.94 -7.31 14.52
N LEU A 458 8.71 -7.74 14.60
CA LEU A 458 7.65 -7.19 15.44
C LEU A 458 7.30 -8.12 16.61
N GLY A 459 8.24 -8.96 17.03
CA GLY A 459 8.04 -9.88 18.16
C GLY A 459 7.65 -9.19 19.48
N PHE A 460 7.95 -7.90 19.64
CA PHE A 460 7.51 -7.09 20.79
C PHE A 460 5.99 -6.83 20.80
N ALA A 461 5.33 -6.98 19.64
CA ALA A 461 3.88 -6.83 19.48
C ALA A 461 3.12 -8.15 19.70
N ILE A 462 3.75 -9.14 20.37
CA ILE A 462 3.17 -10.42 20.73
C ILE A 462 3.22 -10.60 22.26
N ASP A 463 2.06 -10.79 22.88
CA ASP A 463 1.96 -11.23 24.27
C ASP A 463 1.83 -12.76 24.33
N TRP A 464 2.93 -13.40 24.72
CA TRP A 464 3.02 -14.87 24.82
C TRP A 464 2.21 -15.46 25.98
N ASN A 465 1.74 -14.65 26.91
CA ASN A 465 1.03 -15.10 28.11
C ASN A 465 -0.46 -15.31 27.90
N LYS A 466 -0.99 -14.93 26.72
CA LYS A 466 -2.40 -15.10 26.36
C LYS A 466 -2.59 -16.04 25.19
N ASN A 467 -3.80 -16.54 25.00
CA ASN A 467 -4.20 -17.29 23.81
C ASN A 467 -4.69 -16.34 22.73
N PHE A 468 -4.29 -16.59 21.49
CA PHE A 468 -4.74 -15.86 20.30
C PHE A 468 -4.61 -16.74 19.05
N ILE A 469 -5.31 -16.39 17.99
CA ILE A 469 -5.25 -17.09 16.69
C ILE A 469 -3.82 -17.04 16.16
N GLY A 470 -3.28 -18.21 15.75
CA GLY A 470 -1.91 -18.33 15.21
C GLY A 470 -0.81 -18.50 16.26
N ARG A 471 -1.13 -18.44 17.57
CA ARG A 471 -0.13 -18.57 18.64
C ARG A 471 0.70 -19.85 18.53
N ASP A 472 0.08 -21.00 18.28
CA ASP A 472 0.77 -22.29 18.21
C ASP A 472 1.70 -22.35 17.00
N ALA A 473 1.33 -21.74 15.88
CA ALA A 473 2.20 -21.61 14.71
C ALA A 473 3.44 -20.77 15.03
N LEU A 474 3.27 -19.65 15.72
CA LEU A 474 4.39 -18.80 16.14
C LEU A 474 5.28 -19.47 17.19
N ILE A 475 4.74 -20.28 18.11
CA ILE A 475 5.53 -21.08 19.06
C ILE A 475 6.39 -22.11 18.30
N ARG A 476 5.82 -22.82 17.32
CA ARG A 476 6.58 -23.72 16.47
C ARG A 476 7.70 -22.98 15.72
N GLN A 477 7.36 -21.86 15.07
CA GLN A 477 8.35 -21.05 14.37
C GLN A 477 9.48 -20.53 15.28
N LYS A 478 9.14 -20.14 16.53
CA LYS A 478 10.16 -19.72 17.51
C LYS A 478 11.11 -20.85 17.91
N LYS A 479 10.61 -22.09 17.94
CA LYS A 479 11.39 -23.29 18.25
C LYS A 479 12.26 -23.72 17.05
N ASP A 480 11.66 -23.72 15.84
CA ASP A 480 12.28 -24.24 14.62
C ASP A 480 13.18 -23.20 13.93
N GLY A 481 13.08 -21.91 14.35
CA GLY A 481 13.75 -20.78 13.72
C GLY A 481 12.92 -20.15 12.59
N ILE A 482 13.23 -18.89 12.28
CA ILE A 482 12.65 -18.16 11.17
C ILE A 482 13.41 -18.46 9.87
N ARG A 483 12.70 -18.47 8.74
CA ARG A 483 13.31 -18.75 7.41
C ARG A 483 13.74 -17.47 6.68
N LYS A 484 13.13 -16.35 6.99
CA LYS A 484 13.44 -15.03 6.43
C LYS A 484 13.43 -13.97 7.53
N ARG A 485 14.13 -12.87 7.29
CA ARG A 485 14.17 -11.74 8.23
C ARG A 485 14.14 -10.42 7.49
N LEU A 486 13.28 -9.52 7.94
CA LEU A 486 13.27 -8.14 7.46
C LEU A 486 14.50 -7.39 7.98
N LEU A 487 15.24 -6.78 7.05
CA LEU A 487 16.40 -5.94 7.30
C LEU A 487 16.19 -4.55 6.70
N SER A 488 16.93 -3.59 7.23
CA SER A 488 17.09 -2.26 6.65
C SER A 488 18.43 -2.19 5.92
N PHE A 489 18.46 -1.47 4.81
CA PHE A 489 19.63 -1.27 3.96
C PHE A 489 19.87 0.21 3.72
N VAL A 490 21.15 0.61 3.75
CA VAL A 490 21.59 1.94 3.34
C VAL A 490 22.66 1.73 2.27
N LEU A 491 22.43 2.24 1.05
CA LEU A 491 23.42 2.18 0.00
C LEU A 491 24.59 3.12 0.30
N GLN A 492 25.77 2.80 -0.20
CA GLN A 492 26.96 3.63 0.00
C GLN A 492 27.18 4.67 -1.11
N GLU A 493 26.38 4.59 -2.17
CA GLU A 493 26.42 5.54 -3.28
C GLU A 493 25.10 6.32 -3.39
N SER A 494 25.21 7.65 -3.38
CA SER A 494 24.04 8.56 -3.42
C SER A 494 23.44 8.73 -4.82
N SER A 495 24.16 8.33 -5.86
CA SER A 495 23.72 8.47 -7.27
C SER A 495 22.77 7.37 -7.73
N SER A 496 22.61 6.29 -6.96
CA SER A 496 21.70 5.20 -7.31
C SER A 496 20.24 5.51 -6.93
N SER A 497 19.30 4.94 -7.66
CA SER A 497 17.87 5.01 -7.38
C SER A 497 17.33 3.62 -7.02
N LEU A 498 16.50 3.56 -6.00
CA LEU A 498 15.77 2.36 -5.57
C LEU A 498 14.27 2.63 -5.57
N TRP A 499 13.49 1.61 -5.91
CA TRP A 499 12.04 1.70 -6.09
C TRP A 499 11.25 0.72 -5.22
N GLY A 500 11.91 -0.34 -4.75
CA GLY A 500 11.34 -1.54 -4.20
C GLY A 500 11.38 -2.69 -5.22
N ASN A 501 11.41 -3.92 -4.68
CA ASN A 501 11.54 -5.18 -5.43
C ASN A 501 12.91 -5.42 -6.11
N GLU A 502 13.94 -4.64 -5.79
CA GLU A 502 15.29 -4.91 -6.25
C GLU A 502 15.86 -6.17 -5.58
N PRO A 503 16.59 -7.03 -6.33
CA PRO A 503 17.28 -8.17 -5.74
C PRO A 503 18.32 -7.76 -4.70
N ILE A 504 18.30 -8.43 -3.55
CA ILE A 504 19.31 -8.34 -2.50
C ILE A 504 20.32 -9.48 -2.70
N ILE A 505 21.58 -9.13 -2.82
CA ILE A 505 22.68 -10.07 -3.01
C ILE A 505 23.48 -10.14 -1.71
N CYS A 506 23.76 -11.35 -1.25
CA CYS A 506 24.62 -11.62 -0.11
C CYS A 506 25.73 -12.57 -0.53
N ASN A 507 26.99 -12.12 -0.43
CA ASN A 507 28.15 -12.90 -0.82
C ASN A 507 28.06 -13.50 -2.24
N GLY A 508 27.51 -12.73 -3.19
CA GLY A 508 27.34 -13.11 -4.60
C GLY A 508 26.09 -13.95 -4.91
N GLN A 509 25.23 -14.23 -3.94
CA GLN A 509 23.98 -14.97 -4.14
C GLN A 509 22.76 -14.08 -3.88
N ILE A 510 21.72 -14.19 -4.71
CA ILE A 510 20.44 -13.54 -4.46
C ILE A 510 19.77 -14.24 -3.27
N VAL A 511 19.48 -13.47 -2.21
CA VAL A 511 18.93 -13.98 -0.95
C VAL A 511 17.56 -13.39 -0.62
N GLY A 512 17.02 -12.52 -1.50
CA GLY A 512 15.73 -11.88 -1.32
C GLY A 512 15.59 -10.64 -2.19
N HIS A 513 14.63 -9.80 -1.86
CA HIS A 513 14.37 -8.55 -2.55
C HIS A 513 13.94 -7.45 -1.59
N THR A 514 14.10 -6.21 -2.01
CA THR A 514 13.61 -5.05 -1.26
C THR A 514 12.09 -5.00 -1.31
N THR A 515 11.47 -4.54 -0.24
CA THR A 515 10.00 -4.38 -0.15
C THR A 515 9.60 -2.91 -0.32
N SER A 516 10.40 -2.02 0.26
CA SER A 516 10.24 -0.58 0.15
C SER A 516 11.58 0.09 -0.01
N ALA A 517 11.60 1.19 -0.76
CA ALA A 517 12.79 1.98 -0.95
C ALA A 517 12.49 3.47 -1.13
N ALA A 518 13.43 4.33 -0.78
CA ALA A 518 13.37 5.77 -0.98
C ALA A 518 14.78 6.38 -0.97
N PHE A 519 14.91 7.59 -1.48
CA PHE A 519 16.10 8.40 -1.22
C PHE A 519 15.92 9.14 0.11
N SER A 520 16.79 8.85 1.09
CA SER A 520 16.79 9.54 2.38
C SER A 520 17.58 10.86 2.27
N SER A 521 16.87 11.98 2.28
CA SER A 521 17.50 13.29 2.38
C SER A 521 18.16 13.53 3.76
N THR A 522 17.67 12.84 4.79
CA THR A 522 18.23 12.87 6.16
C THR A 522 19.62 12.24 6.21
N LEU A 523 19.83 11.13 5.53
CA LEU A 523 21.09 10.37 5.53
C LEU A 523 21.97 10.67 4.32
N GLY A 524 21.43 11.27 3.26
CA GLY A 524 22.12 11.56 2.00
C GLY A 524 22.29 10.35 1.07
N PHE A 525 21.61 9.23 1.34
CA PHE A 525 21.75 7.96 0.62
C PHE A 525 20.39 7.29 0.37
N PRO A 526 20.27 6.42 -0.67
CA PRO A 526 19.13 5.55 -0.80
C PRO A 526 19.03 4.57 0.37
N VAL A 527 17.81 4.39 0.85
CA VAL A 527 17.45 3.46 1.94
C VAL A 527 16.38 2.49 1.46
N ALA A 528 16.44 1.27 1.97
CA ALA A 528 15.44 0.24 1.68
C ALA A 528 15.17 -0.63 2.89
N MET A 529 14.03 -1.30 2.86
CA MET A 529 13.75 -2.50 3.66
C MET A 529 13.59 -3.69 2.72
N GLY A 530 13.87 -4.89 3.21
CA GLY A 530 13.69 -6.11 2.41
C GLY A 530 13.88 -7.37 3.24
N TYR A 531 13.24 -8.44 2.80
CA TYR A 531 13.41 -9.74 3.42
C TYR A 531 14.62 -10.45 2.85
N VAL A 532 15.40 -11.05 3.74
CA VAL A 532 16.56 -11.89 3.43
C VAL A 532 16.28 -13.30 3.93
N GLU A 533 16.43 -14.29 3.05
CA GLU A 533 16.36 -15.70 3.43
C GLU A 533 17.52 -16.06 4.36
N ILE A 534 17.19 -16.77 5.42
CA ILE A 534 18.15 -17.27 6.40
C ILE A 534 18.27 -18.76 6.15
N ASN A 535 19.36 -19.18 5.52
CA ASN A 535 19.69 -20.59 5.47
C ASN A 535 19.86 -21.10 6.90
N HIS A 536 19.39 -22.32 7.19
CA HIS A 536 19.44 -22.98 8.50
C HIS A 536 20.88 -23.15 9.00
N THR A 537 21.58 -22.05 9.20
CA THR A 537 22.88 -22.00 9.85
C THR A 537 22.63 -21.74 11.34
N ASN A 538 23.45 -22.30 12.20
CA ASN A 538 23.40 -22.02 13.65
C ASN A 538 23.77 -20.58 14.00
N ASN A 539 23.96 -19.72 12.99
CA ASN A 539 24.37 -18.33 13.17
C ASN A 539 23.17 -17.43 13.45
N SER A 540 23.30 -16.55 14.41
CA SER A 540 22.31 -15.50 14.66
C SER A 540 22.27 -14.52 13.47
N ILE A 541 21.13 -13.85 13.26
CA ILE A 541 21.00 -12.82 12.20
C ILE A 541 22.07 -11.73 12.32
N THR A 542 22.50 -11.41 13.54
CA THR A 542 23.54 -10.42 13.80
C THR A 542 24.91 -10.92 13.30
N GLU A 543 25.22 -12.19 13.49
CA GLU A 543 26.44 -12.82 12.96
C GLU A 543 26.42 -12.87 11.43
N ILE A 544 25.27 -13.20 10.83
CA ILE A 544 25.11 -13.16 9.37
C ILE A 544 25.40 -11.75 8.84
N ILE A 545 24.80 -10.72 9.42
CA ILE A 545 25.01 -9.33 9.00
C ILE A 545 26.48 -8.92 9.15
N ASN A 546 27.13 -9.28 10.25
CA ASN A 546 28.50 -8.86 10.54
C ASN A 546 29.54 -9.59 9.67
N ASN A 547 29.23 -10.81 9.21
CA ASN A 547 30.16 -11.65 8.46
C ASN A 547 29.83 -11.73 6.96
N SER A 548 28.86 -10.96 6.48
CA SER A 548 28.41 -11.00 5.09
C SER A 548 28.55 -9.65 4.40
N PHE A 549 28.74 -9.71 3.11
CA PHE A 549 28.77 -8.57 2.21
C PHE A 549 27.46 -8.48 1.45
N PHE A 550 26.77 -7.35 1.58
CA PHE A 550 25.48 -7.13 0.94
C PHE A 550 25.57 -6.11 -0.19
N GLU A 551 24.87 -6.41 -1.26
CA GLU A 551 24.68 -5.56 -2.43
C GLU A 551 23.21 -5.54 -2.84
N ILE A 552 22.78 -4.47 -3.51
CA ILE A 552 21.46 -4.37 -4.15
C ILE A 552 21.67 -4.14 -5.64
N LEU A 553 20.97 -4.94 -6.46
CA LEU A 553 21.00 -4.85 -7.91
C LEU A 553 19.88 -3.91 -8.39
N THR A 554 20.25 -2.78 -8.94
CA THR A 554 19.31 -1.81 -9.55
C THR A 554 19.86 -1.29 -10.87
N ASN A 555 19.01 -1.06 -11.87
CA ASN A 555 19.39 -0.53 -13.19
C ASN A 555 20.57 -1.28 -13.85
N GLY A 556 20.64 -2.62 -13.67
CA GLY A 556 21.71 -3.46 -14.23
C GLY A 556 23.08 -3.32 -13.54
N LYS A 557 23.15 -2.65 -12.40
CA LYS A 557 24.37 -2.46 -11.60
C LYS A 557 24.16 -2.90 -10.15
N THR A 558 25.20 -3.40 -9.52
CA THR A 558 25.21 -3.72 -8.09
C THR A 558 25.81 -2.59 -7.29
N PHE A 559 25.19 -2.28 -6.15
CA PHE A 559 25.63 -1.22 -5.22
C PHE A 559 25.81 -1.81 -3.82
N ILE A 560 26.92 -1.50 -3.19
CA ILE A 560 27.19 -1.94 -1.82
C ILE A 560 26.15 -1.36 -0.88
N ALA A 561 25.60 -2.22 -0.02
CA ALA A 561 24.57 -1.87 0.94
C ALA A 561 24.96 -2.28 2.35
N LYS A 562 24.81 -1.38 3.30
CA LYS A 562 24.97 -1.68 4.73
C LYS A 562 23.64 -2.21 5.26
N ALA A 563 23.61 -3.48 5.64
CA ALA A 563 22.46 -4.14 6.25
C ALA A 563 22.39 -3.90 7.76
N SER A 564 21.19 -3.82 8.32
CA SER A 564 20.95 -3.67 9.76
C SER A 564 19.57 -4.22 10.17
N ILE A 565 19.46 -4.76 11.37
CA ILE A 565 18.16 -5.04 12.03
C ILE A 565 17.55 -3.80 12.68
N LYS A 566 18.35 -2.75 12.86
CA LYS A 566 17.91 -1.49 13.46
C LYS A 566 17.57 -0.47 12.39
N ALA A 567 16.72 0.46 12.74
CA ALA A 567 16.38 1.60 11.88
C ALA A 567 17.64 2.39 11.48
N PRO A 568 17.76 2.82 10.21
CA PRO A 568 18.88 3.67 9.78
C PRO A 568 18.91 5.03 10.49
N TYR A 569 17.74 5.59 10.75
CA TYR A 569 17.60 6.88 11.45
C TYR A 569 17.10 6.68 12.88
N ASP A 570 17.77 7.33 13.85
CA ASP A 570 17.44 7.33 15.28
C ASP A 570 17.04 5.94 15.82
N PRO A 571 17.94 4.94 15.75
CA PRO A 571 17.64 3.56 16.18
C PRO A 571 17.27 3.45 17.66
N GLY A 572 17.69 4.42 18.47
CA GLY A 572 17.38 4.50 19.91
C GLY A 572 16.02 5.12 20.25
N ARG A 573 15.25 5.59 19.25
CA ARG A 573 13.94 6.25 19.43
C ARG A 573 14.00 7.54 20.26
N SER A 574 15.16 8.20 20.34
CA SER A 574 15.33 9.41 21.14
C SER A 574 14.45 10.58 20.66
N LYS A 575 14.24 10.67 19.34
CA LYS A 575 13.39 11.70 18.72
C LYS A 575 11.90 11.52 19.02
N VAL A 576 11.44 10.29 19.07
CA VAL A 576 10.03 9.95 19.38
C VAL A 576 9.70 10.25 20.85
N LEU A 577 10.67 10.04 21.73
CA LEU A 577 10.50 10.12 23.19
C LEU A 577 10.93 11.45 23.82
N MET A 578 11.25 12.45 22.99
CA MET A 578 11.65 13.80 23.43
C MET A 578 10.65 14.42 24.39
#